data_d4834926241283607f716ae17f19021f
#
_entry.id   d4834926241283607f716ae17f19021f
#
_cell.length_a   1.000
_cell.length_b   1.000
_cell.length_c   1.000
_cell.angle_alpha   90.00
_cell.angle_beta   90.00
_cell.angle_gamma   90.00
#
_symmetry.space_group_name_H-M   'P 1'
#
loop_
_entity.id
_entity.type
_entity.pdbx_description
1 polymer ?
#
loop_
_entity_poly.entity_id
_entity_poly.type
_entity_poly.pdbx_seq_one_letter_code
_entity_poly.pdbx_strand_id
1 'polypeptide(L)'
;MRKLIFIAFMVMSVCGYAQKYEVGTTTAVWKAPAAANFLHAKATGVKYVEVAFNQCYRGVPVDEVIPRIKEMKAKIDSADIEVWSIHLPFSRTLDISVLDDRLRKENVDFMAEMIELCAMFQPTCLVLHPSSEPIADSIRAQRIANASES
;
A
#
# COMPACT_ATOMS: atom_id res chain seq x y z
N MET A 1 48.84 -18.96 -15.56
CA MET A 1 48.06 -17.78 -15.99
C MET A 1 46.62 -18.12 -16.43
N ARG A 2 46.36 -19.13 -17.25
CA ARG A 2 44.98 -19.47 -17.73
C ARG A 2 43.97 -19.81 -16.60
N LYS A 3 44.41 -20.48 -15.53
CA LYS A 3 43.53 -20.87 -14.39
C LYS A 3 43.11 -19.69 -13.50
N LEU A 4 43.97 -18.67 -13.36
CA LEU A 4 43.67 -17.46 -12.61
C LEU A 4 42.64 -16.57 -13.32
N ILE A 5 42.69 -16.53 -14.66
CA ILE A 5 41.72 -15.78 -15.49
C ILE A 5 40.33 -16.41 -15.37
N PHE A 6 40.22 -17.75 -15.30
CA PHE A 6 38.95 -18.45 -15.16
C PHE A 6 38.28 -18.20 -13.80
N ILE A 7 39.06 -18.15 -12.72
CA ILE A 7 38.56 -17.85 -11.37
C ILE A 7 38.10 -16.40 -11.29
N ALA A 8 38.84 -15.45 -11.89
CA ALA A 8 38.43 -14.03 -11.92
C ALA A 8 37.10 -13.83 -12.71
N PHE A 9 36.92 -14.56 -13.82
CA PHE A 9 35.68 -14.50 -14.60
C PHE A 9 34.48 -15.13 -13.82
N MET A 10 34.71 -16.21 -13.08
CA MET A 10 33.67 -16.86 -12.27
C MET A 10 33.24 -15.98 -11.10
N VAL A 11 34.16 -15.28 -10.44
CA VAL A 11 33.87 -14.33 -9.34
C VAL A 11 33.12 -13.11 -9.86
N MET A 12 33.48 -12.57 -11.04
CA MET A 12 32.74 -11.46 -11.64
C MET A 12 31.32 -11.86 -12.08
N SER A 13 31.11 -13.09 -12.54
CA SER A 13 29.78 -13.57 -12.92
C SER A 13 28.84 -13.73 -11.72
N VAL A 14 29.35 -14.06 -10.53
CA VAL A 14 28.55 -14.20 -9.30
C VAL A 14 28.21 -12.83 -8.72
N CYS A 15 29.11 -11.85 -8.82
CA CYS A 15 28.83 -10.48 -8.35
C CYS A 15 27.85 -9.71 -9.25
N GLY A 16 27.70 -10.09 -10.53
CA GLY A 16 26.81 -9.39 -11.46
C GLY A 16 25.32 -9.70 -11.32
N TYR A 17 24.95 -10.71 -10.52
CA TYR A 17 23.55 -11.14 -10.32
C TYR A 17 23.01 -10.88 -8.91
N ALA A 18 23.73 -10.15 -8.06
CA ALA A 18 23.17 -9.72 -6.78
C ALA A 18 22.11 -8.65 -7.03
N GLN A 19 20.88 -9.06 -7.26
CA GLN A 19 19.74 -8.14 -7.31
C GLN A 19 19.66 -7.43 -5.96
N LYS A 20 19.88 -6.11 -5.97
CA LYS A 20 19.84 -5.29 -4.77
C LYS A 20 18.38 -5.05 -4.41
N TYR A 21 17.86 -5.84 -3.49
CA TYR A 21 16.54 -5.61 -2.92
C TYR A 21 16.58 -4.41 -1.98
N GLU A 22 15.57 -3.58 -2.05
CA GLU A 22 15.36 -2.49 -1.12
C GLU A 22 14.26 -2.88 -0.13
N VAL A 23 14.41 -2.43 1.12
CA VAL A 23 13.53 -2.85 2.21
C VAL A 23 12.46 -1.79 2.45
N GLY A 24 11.21 -2.23 2.52
CA GLY A 24 10.05 -1.44 2.92
C GLY A 24 9.43 -1.96 4.22
N THR A 25 8.55 -1.16 4.80
CA THR A 25 7.69 -1.51 5.93
C THR A 25 6.26 -1.06 5.67
N THR A 26 5.34 -1.36 6.56
CA THR A 26 3.97 -0.82 6.52
C THR A 26 3.63 -0.11 7.82
N THR A 27 2.82 0.95 7.75
CA THR A 27 2.33 1.63 8.96
C THR A 27 1.41 0.74 9.80
N ALA A 28 0.86 -0.33 9.20
CA ALA A 28 -0.01 -1.29 9.88
C ALA A 28 0.70 -2.04 11.04
N VAL A 29 2.03 -2.10 11.05
CA VAL A 29 2.80 -2.72 12.16
C VAL A 29 2.75 -1.89 13.44
N TRP A 30 2.34 -0.61 13.36
CA TRP A 30 2.22 0.29 14.50
C TRP A 30 0.76 0.62 14.76
N LYS A 31 0.31 0.47 16.00
CA LYS A 31 -1.05 0.84 16.40
C LYS A 31 -1.31 2.34 16.20
N ALA A 32 -0.32 3.17 16.49
CA ALA A 32 -0.34 4.62 16.31
C ALA A 32 1.05 5.07 15.82
N PRO A 33 1.26 5.24 14.50
CA PRO A 33 2.55 5.63 13.96
C PRO A 33 3.00 6.99 14.48
N ALA A 34 4.18 7.02 15.11
CA ALA A 34 4.86 8.23 15.59
C ALA A 34 6.09 8.52 14.71
N ALA A 35 6.56 9.77 14.65
CA ALA A 35 7.76 10.14 13.91
C ALA A 35 8.99 9.28 14.29
N ALA A 36 9.13 8.93 15.57
CA ALA A 36 10.20 8.06 16.07
C ALA A 36 10.21 6.67 15.42
N ASN A 37 9.04 6.12 15.06
CA ASN A 37 8.96 4.82 14.37
C ASN A 37 9.58 4.90 12.97
N PHE A 38 9.30 5.95 12.22
CA PHE A 38 9.85 6.16 10.89
C PHE A 38 11.36 6.45 10.94
N LEU A 39 11.81 7.27 11.88
CA LEU A 39 13.24 7.54 12.09
C LEU A 39 14.00 6.25 12.44
N HIS A 40 13.43 5.41 13.30
CA HIS A 40 14.02 4.10 13.62
C HIS A 40 14.06 3.18 12.39
N ALA A 41 12.96 3.09 11.64
CA ALA A 41 12.91 2.31 10.40
C ALA A 41 13.97 2.76 9.40
N LYS A 42 14.11 4.08 9.18
CA LYS A 42 15.17 4.65 8.33
C LYS A 42 16.57 4.26 8.80
N ALA A 43 16.85 4.36 10.09
CA ALA A 43 18.14 4.01 10.69
C ALA A 43 18.48 2.51 10.52
N THR A 44 17.50 1.64 10.34
CA THR A 44 17.67 0.20 10.06
C THR A 44 17.71 -0.14 8.56
N GLY A 45 17.73 0.88 7.67
CA GLY A 45 17.87 0.69 6.23
C GLY A 45 16.55 0.62 5.45
N VAL A 46 15.41 0.87 6.10
CA VAL A 46 14.10 0.96 5.42
C VAL A 46 14.07 2.21 4.56
N LYS A 47 13.70 2.06 3.29
CA LYS A 47 13.57 3.16 2.33
C LYS A 47 12.12 3.49 1.99
N TYR A 48 11.25 2.51 2.03
CA TYR A 48 9.88 2.59 1.55
C TYR A 48 8.88 2.27 2.65
N VAL A 49 7.71 2.91 2.57
CA VAL A 49 6.59 2.60 3.46
C VAL A 49 5.31 2.41 2.66
N GLU A 50 4.53 1.40 3.04
CA GLU A 50 3.12 1.29 2.72
C GLU A 50 2.31 1.97 3.81
N VAL A 51 1.41 2.88 3.44
CA VAL A 51 0.48 3.51 4.37
C VAL A 51 -0.81 2.70 4.44
N ALA A 52 -1.16 2.18 5.61
CA ALA A 52 -2.47 1.61 5.87
C ALA A 52 -3.48 2.75 6.07
N PHE A 53 -4.21 3.12 5.01
CA PHE A 53 -5.03 4.33 4.96
C PHE A 53 -6.13 4.38 6.03
N ASN A 54 -6.59 3.21 6.49
CA ASN A 54 -7.51 3.10 7.63
C ASN A 54 -7.07 3.90 8.86
N GLN A 55 -5.77 4.09 9.07
CA GLN A 55 -5.24 4.85 10.20
C GLN A 55 -5.47 6.36 10.08
N CYS A 56 -5.79 6.85 8.89
CA CYS A 56 -6.05 8.27 8.63
C CYS A 56 -7.52 8.63 8.75
N TYR A 57 -8.45 7.70 8.45
CA TYR A 57 -9.86 8.04 8.37
C TYR A 57 -10.78 7.23 9.30
N ARG A 58 -10.42 5.99 9.69
CA ARG A 58 -11.33 5.13 10.46
C ARG A 58 -11.56 5.67 11.87
N GLY A 59 -12.82 6.01 12.19
CA GLY A 59 -13.20 6.58 13.49
C GLY A 59 -12.71 8.00 13.70
N VAL A 60 -12.34 8.68 12.61
CA VAL A 60 -11.93 10.09 12.60
C VAL A 60 -13.10 10.94 12.07
N PRO A 61 -13.46 12.06 12.70
CA PRO A 61 -14.40 13.03 12.15
C PRO A 61 -13.97 13.48 10.74
N VAL A 62 -14.95 13.72 9.83
CA VAL A 62 -14.68 14.02 8.43
C VAL A 62 -13.76 15.25 8.27
N ASP A 63 -13.95 16.27 9.06
CA ASP A 63 -13.15 17.49 9.07
C ASP A 63 -11.71 17.28 9.60
N GLU A 64 -11.46 16.19 10.31
CA GLU A 64 -10.12 15.81 10.81
C GLU A 64 -9.36 14.88 9.85
N VAL A 65 -9.98 14.30 8.83
CA VAL A 65 -9.31 13.34 7.93
C VAL A 65 -8.13 13.96 7.20
N ILE A 66 -8.33 15.13 6.57
CA ILE A 66 -7.24 15.84 5.88
C ILE A 66 -6.12 16.27 6.83
N PRO A 67 -6.39 16.86 8.01
CA PRO A 67 -5.36 17.08 9.03
C PRO A 67 -4.57 15.82 9.39
N ARG A 68 -5.22 14.68 9.57
CA ARG A 68 -4.57 13.39 9.86
C ARG A 68 -3.66 12.90 8.74
N ILE A 69 -4.09 13.03 7.50
CA ILE A 69 -3.28 12.70 6.32
C ILE A 69 -2.01 13.55 6.32
N LYS A 70 -2.15 14.87 6.50
CA LYS A 70 -1.02 15.80 6.55
C LYS A 70 -0.05 15.48 7.70
N GLU A 71 -0.58 15.16 8.87
CA GLU A 71 0.22 14.76 10.03
C GLU A 71 1.00 13.46 9.74
N MET A 72 0.34 12.44 9.18
CA MET A 72 1.00 11.18 8.83
C MET A 72 2.09 11.41 7.79
N LYS A 73 1.80 12.17 6.74
CA LYS A 73 2.79 12.52 5.71
C LYS A 73 3.99 13.25 6.31
N ALA A 74 3.76 14.25 7.16
CA ALA A 74 4.85 15.00 7.79
C ALA A 74 5.76 14.09 8.64
N LYS A 75 5.19 13.08 9.35
CA LYS A 75 5.98 12.10 10.10
C LYS A 75 6.86 11.24 9.18
N ILE A 76 6.33 10.81 8.03
CA ILE A 76 7.06 10.02 7.03
C ILE A 76 8.17 10.86 6.40
N ASP A 77 7.83 12.08 5.94
CA ASP A 77 8.77 13.02 5.32
C ASP A 77 9.94 13.39 6.27
N SER A 78 9.65 13.54 7.57
CA SER A 78 10.70 13.86 8.58
C SER A 78 11.77 12.78 8.71
N ALA A 79 11.48 11.56 8.27
CA ALA A 79 12.42 10.44 8.27
C ALA A 79 13.06 10.19 6.90
N ASP A 80 12.75 10.98 5.89
CA ASP A 80 13.21 10.77 4.50
C ASP A 80 12.93 9.33 4.03
N ILE A 81 11.68 8.86 4.24
CA ILE A 81 11.15 7.58 3.76
C ILE A 81 10.16 7.88 2.64
N GLU A 82 10.24 7.14 1.55
CA GLU A 82 9.34 7.27 0.40
C GLU A 82 8.04 6.46 0.63
N VAL A 83 6.88 7.06 0.33
CA VAL A 83 5.62 6.33 0.30
C VAL A 83 5.53 5.54 -1.00
N TRP A 84 5.80 4.24 -0.93
CA TRP A 84 5.73 3.36 -2.08
C TRP A 84 4.30 3.01 -2.44
N SER A 85 3.53 2.58 -1.46
CA SER A 85 2.14 2.18 -1.67
C SER A 85 1.21 2.69 -0.57
N ILE A 86 -0.07 2.76 -0.91
CA ILE A 86 -1.14 2.96 0.06
C ILE A 86 -2.10 1.80 -0.03
N HIS A 87 -2.33 1.16 1.10
CA HIS A 87 -3.35 0.15 1.25
C HIS A 87 -4.69 0.84 1.49
N LEU A 88 -5.55 0.83 0.45
CA LEU A 88 -6.88 1.43 0.49
C LEU A 88 -7.76 0.78 1.57
N PRO A 89 -8.80 1.46 2.02
CA PRO A 89 -9.79 0.88 2.90
C PRO A 89 -10.36 -0.42 2.34
N PHE A 90 -10.49 -1.42 3.18
CA PHE A 90 -11.19 -2.64 2.82
C PHE A 90 -11.99 -3.18 4.01
N SER A 91 -13.13 -3.75 3.73
CA SER A 91 -13.97 -4.47 4.69
C SER A 91 -15.04 -5.26 3.93
N ARG A 92 -15.80 -6.10 4.65
CA ARG A 92 -16.93 -6.81 4.05
C ARG A 92 -18.04 -5.89 3.54
N THR A 93 -18.09 -4.66 4.03
CA THR A 93 -19.06 -3.65 3.61
C THR A 93 -18.54 -2.72 2.52
N LEU A 94 -17.23 -2.67 2.30
CA LEU A 94 -16.59 -1.90 1.24
C LEU A 94 -16.17 -2.84 0.10
N ASP A 95 -17.15 -3.29 -0.66
CA ASP A 95 -16.99 -4.32 -1.67
C ASP A 95 -17.58 -3.82 -2.98
N ILE A 96 -16.72 -3.51 -3.95
CA ILE A 96 -17.10 -2.96 -5.27
C ILE A 96 -17.58 -4.03 -6.23
N SER A 97 -17.61 -5.30 -5.82
CA SER A 97 -18.07 -6.43 -6.64
C SER A 97 -19.49 -6.90 -6.31
N VAL A 98 -20.14 -6.31 -5.31
CA VAL A 98 -21.49 -6.75 -4.86
C VAL A 98 -22.52 -6.76 -5.99
N LEU A 99 -23.53 -7.64 -5.89
CA LEU A 99 -24.57 -7.78 -6.90
C LEU A 99 -25.64 -6.68 -6.82
N ASP A 100 -25.77 -6.02 -5.70
CA ASP A 100 -26.66 -4.85 -5.53
C ASP A 100 -26.00 -3.64 -6.19
N ASP A 101 -26.57 -3.17 -7.29
CA ASP A 101 -26.03 -2.08 -8.10
C ASP A 101 -25.95 -0.75 -7.33
N ARG A 102 -26.93 -0.47 -6.46
CA ARG A 102 -26.92 0.76 -5.65
C ARG A 102 -25.76 0.73 -4.64
N LEU A 103 -25.64 -0.38 -3.91
CA LEU A 103 -24.56 -0.54 -2.93
C LEU A 103 -23.19 -0.56 -3.61
N ARG A 104 -23.09 -1.20 -4.79
CA ARG A 104 -21.85 -1.19 -5.58
C ARG A 104 -21.46 0.25 -5.94
N LYS A 105 -22.40 1.03 -6.47
CA LYS A 105 -22.15 2.43 -6.80
C LYS A 105 -21.70 3.24 -5.59
N GLU A 106 -22.38 3.12 -4.46
CA GLU A 106 -22.00 3.80 -3.21
C GLU A 106 -20.56 3.44 -2.80
N ASN A 107 -20.17 2.16 -2.90
CA ASN A 107 -18.83 1.71 -2.58
C ASN A 107 -17.76 2.22 -3.57
N VAL A 108 -18.09 2.27 -4.86
CA VAL A 108 -17.21 2.82 -5.91
C VAL A 108 -17.01 4.33 -5.69
N ASP A 109 -18.07 5.09 -5.46
CA ASP A 109 -17.99 6.52 -5.18
C ASP A 109 -17.11 6.79 -3.94
N PHE A 110 -17.31 6.03 -2.87
CA PHE A 110 -16.47 6.12 -1.68
C PHE A 110 -15.00 5.80 -1.96
N MET A 111 -14.72 4.74 -2.75
CA MET A 111 -13.34 4.40 -3.12
C MET A 111 -12.68 5.50 -3.95
N ALA A 112 -13.42 6.13 -4.87
CA ALA A 112 -12.91 7.25 -5.65
C ALA A 112 -12.48 8.41 -4.75
N GLU A 113 -13.30 8.79 -3.75
CA GLU A 113 -12.92 9.81 -2.76
C GLU A 113 -11.66 9.41 -1.98
N MET A 114 -11.54 8.14 -1.56
CA MET A 114 -10.36 7.67 -0.84
C MET A 114 -9.11 7.71 -1.73
N ILE A 115 -9.22 7.40 -3.01
CA ILE A 115 -8.13 7.49 -3.98
C ILE A 115 -7.65 8.94 -4.13
N GLU A 116 -8.56 9.89 -4.23
CA GLU A 116 -8.22 11.32 -4.31
C GLU A 116 -7.46 11.79 -3.05
N LEU A 117 -7.91 11.38 -1.86
CA LEU A 117 -7.22 11.69 -0.61
C LEU A 117 -5.83 11.04 -0.54
N CYS A 118 -5.68 9.82 -1.06
CA CYS A 118 -4.40 9.12 -1.11
C CYS A 118 -3.36 9.86 -1.96
N ALA A 119 -3.77 10.63 -2.98
CA ALA A 119 -2.87 11.42 -3.81
C ALA A 119 -2.04 12.43 -3.00
N MET A 120 -2.51 12.84 -1.82
CA MET A 120 -1.76 13.74 -0.93
C MET A 120 -0.43 13.13 -0.44
N PHE A 121 -0.30 11.80 -0.43
CA PHE A 121 0.95 11.10 -0.07
C PHE A 121 1.92 10.95 -1.24
N GLN A 122 1.47 11.19 -2.49
CA GLN A 122 2.24 10.98 -3.72
C GLN A 122 2.79 9.54 -3.86
N PRO A 123 1.96 8.50 -3.67
CA PRO A 123 2.42 7.12 -3.71
C PRO A 123 2.76 6.67 -5.13
N THR A 124 3.62 5.65 -5.25
CA THR A 124 3.90 4.98 -6.53
C THR A 124 2.72 4.11 -6.97
N CYS A 125 2.02 3.47 -6.04
CA CYS A 125 0.86 2.61 -6.33
C CYS A 125 -0.15 2.58 -5.18
N LEU A 126 -1.35 2.08 -5.50
CA LEU A 126 -2.42 1.83 -4.55
C LEU A 126 -2.73 0.34 -4.51
N VAL A 127 -3.03 -0.18 -3.33
CA VAL A 127 -3.47 -1.57 -3.13
C VAL A 127 -4.97 -1.56 -2.86
N LEU A 128 -5.75 -2.10 -3.79
CA LEU A 128 -7.20 -2.21 -3.72
C LEU A 128 -7.61 -3.67 -3.51
N HIS A 129 -8.51 -3.90 -2.56
CA HIS A 129 -9.25 -5.15 -2.41
C HIS A 129 -10.65 -4.99 -3.01
N PRO A 130 -10.91 -5.53 -4.22
CA PRO A 130 -12.21 -5.33 -4.89
C PRO A 130 -13.35 -6.05 -4.18
N SER A 131 -13.05 -7.10 -3.42
CA SER A 131 -14.04 -7.90 -2.70
C SER A 131 -13.43 -8.55 -1.45
N SER A 132 -14.30 -9.08 -0.58
CA SER A 132 -13.89 -9.90 0.56
C SER A 132 -14.46 -11.32 0.48
N GLU A 133 -13.61 -12.31 0.70
CA GLU A 133 -13.98 -13.73 0.79
C GLU A 133 -14.66 -14.05 2.15
N PRO A 134 -15.49 -15.09 2.22
CA PRO A 134 -15.79 -16.07 1.16
C PRO A 134 -16.88 -15.61 0.19
N ILE A 135 -16.71 -15.94 -1.10
CA ILE A 135 -17.70 -15.71 -2.16
C ILE A 135 -18.17 -17.08 -2.68
N ALA A 136 -19.49 -17.30 -2.72
CA ALA A 136 -20.05 -18.54 -3.26
C ALA A 136 -19.72 -18.68 -4.76
N ASP A 137 -19.36 -19.89 -5.19
CA ASP A 137 -18.94 -20.16 -6.57
C ASP A 137 -20.03 -19.83 -7.58
N SER A 138 -21.32 -20.02 -7.20
CA SER A 138 -22.49 -19.72 -8.06
C SER A 138 -22.60 -18.26 -8.51
N ILE A 139 -21.99 -17.32 -7.75
CA ILE A 139 -22.03 -15.88 -8.04
C ILE A 139 -20.66 -15.29 -8.36
N ARG A 140 -19.59 -16.09 -8.27
CA ARG A 140 -18.20 -15.62 -8.40
C ARG A 140 -17.93 -14.96 -9.75
N ALA A 141 -18.40 -15.58 -10.85
CA ALA A 141 -18.20 -15.03 -12.19
C ALA A 141 -18.83 -13.64 -12.36
N GLN A 142 -20.06 -13.45 -11.85
CA GLN A 142 -20.71 -12.15 -11.91
C GLN A 142 -20.04 -11.12 -11.02
N ARG A 143 -19.56 -11.52 -9.82
CA ARG A 143 -18.81 -10.64 -8.94
C ARG A 143 -17.49 -10.16 -9.55
N ILE A 144 -16.80 -11.03 -10.29
CA ILE A 144 -15.58 -10.66 -11.04
C ILE A 144 -15.93 -9.65 -12.14
N ALA A 145 -17.03 -9.88 -12.90
CA ALA A 145 -17.48 -8.94 -13.93
C ALA A 145 -17.80 -7.57 -13.31
N ASN A 146 -18.58 -7.52 -12.24
CA ASN A 146 -18.91 -6.28 -11.53
C ASN A 146 -17.67 -5.52 -11.08
N ALA A 147 -16.68 -6.21 -10.47
CA ALA A 147 -15.44 -5.58 -10.04
C ALA A 147 -14.59 -5.03 -11.20
N SER A 148 -14.74 -5.60 -12.40
CA SER A 148 -14.03 -5.15 -13.60
C SER A 148 -14.67 -3.94 -14.26
N GLU A 149 -15.96 -3.71 -14.00
CA GLU A 149 -16.74 -2.57 -14.52
C GLU A 149 -16.70 -1.37 -13.56
N SER A 150 -16.36 -1.60 -12.31
CA SER A 150 -16.26 -0.60 -11.25
C SER A 150 -14.95 0.16 -11.30
#